data_730191695a16b7834ddf257e98d7f188
#
_entry.id   730191695a16b7834ddf257e98d7f188
#
_cell.length_a   1.000
_cell.length_b   1.000
_cell.length_c   1.000
_cell.angle_alpha   90.00
_cell.angle_beta   90.00
_cell.angle_gamma   90.00
#
_symmetry.space_group_name_H-M   'P 1'
#
loop_
_entity.id
_entity.type
_entity.pdbx_description
1 polymer ?
#
loop_
_entity_poly.entity_id
_entity_poly.type
_entity_poly.pdbx_seq_one_letter_code
_entity_poly.pdbx_strand_id
1 'polypeptide(L)'
;QNNFNPLRSLKVDNDLVYNRLLSSNYININPIEGLNLRSTFSIDYAQKQQNKYTPNDIYESERYGTQGEAKDDRDTRTVWQWDNSLSYEASFGKHKLNAMVGTSATRTMYNYINATATGFGTNLFGYHSLGSGYKKDQRGLSTAWSEQTLLSYIARVNYNYAGKYLLTATARYDGSSKFAKGNQWGIFPSVSAAWNITEEKFMKNQTIFDQLKLRAGFGIVGNQNIDDFAYLSLYNVSYTGTSDTGYTNSFVSNGRRLSLIHI
;
A
#
# COMPACT_ATOMS: atom_id res chain seq x y z
N GLN A 1 -40.26 -16.46 -23.48
CA GLN A 1 -39.27 -17.44 -23.07
C GLN A 1 -37.88 -16.83 -23.36
N ASN A 2 -37.10 -16.51 -22.32
CA ASN A 2 -35.73 -16.02 -22.49
C ASN A 2 -34.87 -17.19 -23.02
N ASN A 3 -34.57 -17.19 -24.30
CA ASN A 3 -33.60 -18.10 -24.88
C ASN A 3 -32.19 -17.68 -24.51
N PHE A 4 -31.79 -17.88 -23.24
CA PHE A 4 -30.43 -17.77 -22.81
C PHE A 4 -29.60 -18.90 -23.44
N ASN A 5 -28.76 -18.58 -24.41
CA ASN A 5 -27.79 -19.52 -24.95
C ASN A 5 -26.43 -19.23 -24.32
N PRO A 6 -25.93 -20.08 -23.40
CA PRO A 6 -24.67 -19.84 -22.71
C PRO A 6 -23.46 -19.77 -23.64
N LEU A 7 -23.54 -20.36 -24.85
CA LEU A 7 -22.46 -20.27 -25.83
C LEU A 7 -22.26 -18.85 -26.38
N ARG A 8 -23.29 -17.99 -26.33
CA ARG A 8 -23.16 -16.59 -26.73
C ARG A 8 -22.27 -15.79 -25.78
N SER A 9 -22.21 -16.15 -24.48
CA SER A 9 -21.31 -15.53 -23.52
C SER A 9 -19.84 -15.77 -23.80
N LEU A 10 -19.51 -16.81 -24.59
CA LEU A 10 -18.14 -17.07 -25.07
C LEU A 10 -17.65 -16.03 -26.10
N LYS A 11 -18.57 -15.21 -26.64
CA LYS A 11 -18.20 -14.11 -27.55
C LYS A 11 -17.70 -12.86 -26.82
N VAL A 12 -17.79 -12.82 -25.48
CA VAL A 12 -17.28 -11.71 -24.70
C VAL A 12 -15.74 -11.76 -24.73
N ASP A 13 -15.16 -10.70 -25.26
CA ASP A 13 -13.72 -10.48 -25.20
C ASP A 13 -13.36 -9.85 -23.85
N ASN A 14 -12.36 -10.40 -23.16
CA ASN A 14 -11.88 -9.87 -21.88
C ASN A 14 -10.39 -10.15 -21.71
N ASP A 15 -9.59 -9.19 -22.16
CA ASP A 15 -8.13 -9.27 -22.12
C ASP A 15 -7.60 -8.56 -20.88
N LEU A 16 -6.78 -9.27 -20.11
CA LEU A 16 -6.10 -8.76 -18.95
C LEU A 16 -4.58 -8.85 -19.16
N VAL A 17 -3.92 -7.70 -19.20
CA VAL A 17 -2.46 -7.61 -19.23
C VAL A 17 -1.98 -7.06 -17.91
N TYR A 18 -1.05 -7.76 -17.28
CA TYR A 18 -0.42 -7.35 -16.02
C TYR A 18 1.09 -7.35 -16.19
N ASN A 19 1.68 -6.16 -16.07
CA ASN A 19 3.12 -5.95 -16.12
C ASN A 19 3.61 -5.51 -14.73
N ARG A 20 4.66 -6.13 -14.22
CA ARG A 20 5.28 -5.71 -12.96
C ARG A 20 6.80 -5.72 -13.08
N LEU A 21 7.41 -4.64 -12.61
CA LEU A 21 8.84 -4.49 -12.43
C LEU A 21 9.14 -4.30 -10.96
N LEU A 22 9.89 -5.23 -10.39
CA LEU A 22 10.40 -5.14 -9.03
C LEU A 22 11.92 -5.10 -9.07
N SER A 23 12.53 -4.06 -8.52
CA SER A 23 13.97 -3.93 -8.40
C SER A 23 14.34 -3.45 -7.00
N SER A 24 15.38 -4.04 -6.42
CA SER A 24 15.96 -3.63 -5.15
C SER A 24 17.48 -3.67 -5.25
N ASN A 25 18.11 -2.52 -5.06
CA ASN A 25 19.56 -2.35 -5.16
C ASN A 25 20.08 -1.80 -3.86
N TYR A 26 21.23 -2.27 -3.42
CA TYR A 26 21.85 -1.76 -2.21
C TYR A 26 23.36 -1.54 -2.36
N ILE A 27 23.84 -0.62 -1.57
CA ILE A 27 25.27 -0.39 -1.34
C ILE A 27 25.52 -0.64 0.14
N ASN A 28 26.56 -1.41 0.44
CA ASN A 28 26.99 -1.72 1.78
C ASN A 28 28.47 -1.36 1.92
N ILE A 29 28.80 -0.52 2.90
CA ILE A 29 30.15 -0.02 3.15
C ILE A 29 30.52 -0.29 4.61
N ASN A 30 31.67 -0.91 4.82
CA ASN A 30 32.23 -1.16 6.15
C ASN A 30 33.53 -0.34 6.30
N PRO A 31 33.46 0.95 6.68
CA PRO A 31 34.62 1.81 6.70
C PRO A 31 35.62 1.48 7.79
N ILE A 32 35.15 0.93 8.89
CA ILE A 32 35.96 0.43 10.02
C ILE A 32 35.30 -0.84 10.58
N GLU A 33 36.09 -1.60 11.34
CA GLU A 33 35.56 -2.80 12.00
C GLU A 33 34.37 -2.49 12.91
N GLY A 34 33.32 -3.29 12.80
CA GLY A 34 32.07 -3.13 13.53
C GLY A 34 31.12 -2.07 12.98
N LEU A 35 31.54 -1.17 12.09
CA LEU A 35 30.68 -0.13 11.50
C LEU A 35 30.20 -0.55 10.12
N ASN A 36 28.89 -0.58 9.93
CA ASN A 36 28.25 -0.91 8.66
C ASN A 36 27.30 0.22 8.25
N LEU A 37 27.49 0.75 7.05
CA LEU A 37 26.60 1.71 6.40
C LEU A 37 25.94 1.02 5.22
N ARG A 38 24.62 0.99 5.21
CA ARG A 38 23.82 0.40 4.13
C ARG A 38 22.79 1.37 3.60
N SER A 39 22.74 1.52 2.30
CA SER A 39 21.73 2.25 1.57
C SER A 39 21.05 1.31 0.59
N THR A 40 19.73 1.21 0.64
CA THR A 40 18.91 0.34 -0.22
C THR A 40 17.86 1.18 -0.93
N PHE A 41 17.81 1.11 -2.25
CA PHE A 41 16.76 1.72 -3.06
C PHE A 41 15.96 0.63 -3.77
N SER A 42 14.64 0.66 -3.60
CA SER A 42 13.72 -0.31 -4.18
C SER A 42 12.62 0.40 -4.97
N ILE A 43 12.22 -0.18 -6.08
CA ILE A 43 11.09 0.25 -6.89
C ILE A 43 10.21 -0.95 -7.20
N ASP A 44 8.90 -0.79 -7.03
CA ASP A 44 7.86 -1.72 -7.44
C ASP A 44 6.86 -0.96 -8.33
N TYR A 45 6.94 -1.23 -9.62
CA TYR A 45 6.05 -0.67 -10.62
C TYR A 45 5.13 -1.76 -11.13
N ALA A 46 3.82 -1.55 -11.03
CA ALA A 46 2.81 -2.47 -11.51
C ALA A 46 1.82 -1.73 -12.39
N GLN A 47 1.53 -2.28 -13.55
CA GLN A 47 0.51 -1.81 -14.48
C GLN A 47 -0.43 -2.96 -14.78
N LYS A 48 -1.72 -2.71 -14.62
CA LYS A 48 -2.81 -3.59 -15.03
C LYS A 48 -3.62 -2.88 -16.11
N GLN A 49 -3.87 -3.57 -17.21
CA GLN A 49 -4.79 -3.11 -18.24
C GLN A 49 -5.80 -4.22 -18.49
N GLN A 50 -7.07 -3.87 -18.44
CA GLN A 50 -8.17 -4.77 -18.74
C GLN A 50 -9.04 -4.16 -19.83
N ASN A 51 -9.12 -4.84 -20.97
CA ASN A 51 -9.98 -4.49 -22.08
C ASN A 51 -11.12 -5.50 -22.16
N LYS A 52 -12.35 -5.03 -22.17
CA LYS A 52 -13.53 -5.90 -22.26
C LYS A 52 -14.43 -5.41 -23.38
N TYR A 53 -14.93 -6.34 -24.18
CA TYR A 53 -15.99 -6.08 -25.15
C TYR A 53 -17.12 -7.09 -24.98
N THR A 54 -18.32 -6.59 -24.81
CA THR A 54 -19.57 -7.35 -24.74
C THR A 54 -20.33 -7.10 -26.04
N PRO A 55 -20.47 -8.09 -26.94
CA PRO A 55 -21.11 -7.89 -28.23
C PRO A 55 -22.57 -7.46 -28.13
N ASN A 56 -23.06 -6.78 -29.17
CA ASN A 56 -24.45 -6.30 -29.23
C ASN A 56 -25.50 -7.40 -29.47
N ASP A 57 -25.07 -8.59 -29.91
CA ASP A 57 -25.92 -9.73 -30.26
C ASP A 57 -26.01 -10.80 -29.17
N ILE A 58 -25.63 -10.48 -27.92
CA ILE A 58 -25.73 -11.39 -26.79
C ILE A 58 -26.83 -10.98 -25.81
N TYR A 59 -27.29 -11.94 -24.99
CA TYR A 59 -28.38 -11.73 -24.02
C TYR A 59 -28.15 -10.58 -23.06
N GLU A 60 -26.91 -10.43 -22.55
CA GLU A 60 -26.57 -9.34 -21.62
C GLU A 60 -26.79 -7.96 -22.23
N SER A 61 -26.39 -7.77 -23.50
CA SER A 61 -26.59 -6.51 -24.23
C SER A 61 -28.06 -6.23 -24.50
N GLU A 62 -28.86 -7.26 -24.80
CA GLU A 62 -30.29 -7.15 -24.99
C GLU A 62 -31.00 -6.81 -23.67
N ARG A 63 -30.65 -7.55 -22.59
CA ARG A 63 -31.28 -7.39 -21.26
C ARG A 63 -31.04 -6.01 -20.67
N TYR A 64 -29.81 -5.49 -20.77
CA TYR A 64 -29.45 -4.18 -20.22
C TYR A 64 -29.63 -3.05 -21.23
N GLY A 65 -30.04 -3.32 -22.43
CA GLY A 65 -30.27 -2.33 -23.47
C GLY A 65 -29.01 -1.60 -23.90
N THR A 66 -27.81 -2.19 -23.67
CA THR A 66 -26.54 -1.54 -24.00
C THR A 66 -26.24 -1.54 -25.49
N GLN A 67 -26.74 -2.50 -26.22
CA GLN A 67 -26.44 -2.72 -27.65
C GLN A 67 -24.93 -2.82 -27.92
N GLY A 68 -24.25 -3.62 -27.08
CA GLY A 68 -22.81 -3.75 -27.03
C GLY A 68 -22.16 -2.76 -26.04
N GLU A 69 -21.13 -3.22 -25.35
CA GLU A 69 -20.36 -2.43 -24.37
C GLU A 69 -18.87 -2.68 -24.56
N ALA A 70 -18.10 -1.60 -24.65
CA ALA A 70 -16.65 -1.64 -24.63
C ALA A 70 -16.12 -0.93 -23.39
N LYS A 71 -15.10 -1.52 -22.76
CA LYS A 71 -14.47 -1.01 -21.54
C LYS A 71 -12.95 -1.11 -21.64
N ASP A 72 -12.24 -0.03 -21.27
CA ASP A 72 -10.79 0.03 -21.11
C ASP A 72 -10.50 0.53 -19.69
N ASP A 73 -9.95 -0.35 -18.86
CA ASP A 73 -9.53 -0.08 -17.49
C ASP A 73 -8.00 -0.12 -17.42
N ARG A 74 -7.39 0.92 -16.87
CA ARG A 74 -5.94 0.98 -16.67
C ARG A 74 -5.62 1.43 -15.26
N ASP A 75 -4.89 0.57 -14.55
CA ASP A 75 -4.35 0.82 -13.22
C ASP A 75 -2.84 0.90 -13.29
N THR A 76 -2.25 1.89 -12.66
CA THR A 76 -0.80 1.99 -12.48
C THR A 76 -0.50 2.27 -11.03
N ARG A 77 0.33 1.42 -10.43
CA ARG A 77 0.82 1.58 -9.07
C ARG A 77 2.34 1.63 -9.09
N THR A 78 2.90 2.69 -8.53
CA THR A 78 4.34 2.85 -8.35
C THR A 78 4.65 3.03 -6.88
N VAL A 79 5.53 2.18 -6.34
CA VAL A 79 6.08 2.32 -5.00
C VAL A 79 7.57 2.42 -5.12
N TRP A 80 8.16 3.44 -4.53
CA TRP A 80 9.59 3.45 -4.29
C TRP A 80 9.86 3.59 -2.81
N GLN A 81 10.95 2.98 -2.38
CA GLN A 81 11.41 2.99 -1.01
C GLN A 81 12.92 3.19 -0.97
N TRP A 82 13.36 4.06 -0.10
CA TRP A 82 14.76 4.33 0.14
C TRP A 82 15.08 4.21 1.62
N ASP A 83 15.84 3.17 1.95
CA ASP A 83 16.25 2.84 3.31
C ASP A 83 17.74 3.11 3.48
N ASN A 84 18.10 3.83 4.53
CA ASN A 84 19.48 4.06 4.91
C ASN A 84 19.65 3.63 6.36
N SER A 85 20.73 2.92 6.66
CA SER A 85 21.04 2.51 8.01
C SER A 85 22.54 2.59 8.29
N LEU A 86 22.85 3.02 9.49
CA LEU A 86 24.19 2.98 10.07
C LEU A 86 24.09 2.09 11.31
N SER A 87 24.85 1.00 11.32
CA SER A 87 24.92 0.08 12.45
C SER A 87 26.35 -0.07 12.94
N TYR A 88 26.49 -0.15 14.26
CA TYR A 88 27.76 -0.38 14.92
C TYR A 88 27.65 -1.57 15.86
N GLU A 89 28.57 -2.51 15.71
CA GLU A 89 28.70 -3.69 16.56
C GLU A 89 30.02 -3.68 17.30
N ALA A 90 29.98 -3.84 18.61
CA ALA A 90 31.13 -3.89 19.47
C ALA A 90 31.03 -5.04 20.48
N SER A 91 32.16 -5.70 20.73
CA SER A 91 32.29 -6.75 21.74
C SER A 91 33.45 -6.43 22.67
N PHE A 92 33.20 -6.31 23.96
CA PHE A 92 34.22 -6.03 24.97
C PHE A 92 33.98 -6.93 26.21
N GLY A 93 34.85 -7.92 26.31
CA GLY A 93 34.74 -8.95 27.35
C GLY A 93 33.43 -9.74 27.23
N LYS A 94 32.55 -9.61 28.23
CA LYS A 94 31.24 -10.29 28.23
C LYS A 94 30.10 -9.45 27.66
N HIS A 95 30.40 -8.26 27.22
CA HIS A 95 29.43 -7.31 26.69
C HIS A 95 29.42 -7.35 25.16
N LYS A 96 28.24 -7.48 24.57
CA LYS A 96 28.02 -7.29 23.13
C LYS A 96 26.98 -6.21 22.94
N LEU A 97 27.33 -5.21 22.15
CA LEU A 97 26.47 -4.09 21.81
C LEU A 97 26.28 -4.06 20.30
N ASN A 98 25.04 -3.94 19.85
CA ASN A 98 24.70 -3.62 18.48
C ASN A 98 23.74 -2.43 18.49
N ALA A 99 24.20 -1.31 17.95
CA ALA A 99 23.41 -0.08 17.86
C ALA A 99 23.16 0.25 16.39
N MET A 100 21.95 0.68 16.03
CA MET A 100 21.57 1.05 14.69
C MET A 100 20.73 2.33 14.71
N VAL A 101 21.03 3.23 13.78
CA VAL A 101 20.12 4.33 13.40
C VAL A 101 19.84 4.22 11.91
N GLY A 102 18.66 4.67 11.50
CA GLY A 102 18.28 4.58 10.09
C GLY A 102 17.15 5.51 9.72
N THR A 103 16.98 5.66 8.44
CA THR A 103 15.86 6.38 7.81
C THR A 103 15.21 5.51 6.75
N SER A 104 13.91 5.62 6.62
CA SER A 104 13.14 4.96 5.56
C SER A 104 12.19 5.98 4.96
N ALA A 105 12.26 6.19 3.65
CA ALA A 105 11.34 7.02 2.90
C ALA A 105 10.59 6.16 1.89
N THR A 106 9.27 6.16 1.96
CA THR A 106 8.41 5.41 1.03
C THR A 106 7.42 6.37 0.37
N ARG A 107 7.25 6.23 -0.94
CA ARG A 107 6.19 6.92 -1.68
C ARG A 107 5.43 5.90 -2.51
N THR A 108 4.12 5.92 -2.38
CA THR A 108 3.19 5.12 -3.17
C THR A 108 2.34 6.06 -4.00
N MET A 109 2.29 5.82 -5.30
CA MET A 109 1.44 6.55 -6.25
C MET A 109 0.52 5.54 -6.93
N TYR A 110 -0.74 5.91 -7.06
CA TYR A 110 -1.76 5.14 -7.75
C TYR A 110 -2.49 6.04 -8.74
N ASN A 111 -2.63 5.55 -9.97
CA ASN A 111 -3.40 6.20 -11.01
C ASN A 111 -4.34 5.17 -11.63
N TYR A 112 -5.57 5.58 -11.84
CA TYR A 112 -6.60 4.79 -12.48
C TYR A 112 -7.32 5.60 -13.53
N ILE A 113 -7.60 4.99 -14.67
CA ILE A 113 -8.49 5.52 -15.69
C ILE A 113 -9.41 4.40 -16.16
N ASN A 114 -10.67 4.71 -16.27
CA ASN A 114 -11.69 3.86 -16.86
C ASN A 114 -12.40 4.63 -17.97
N ALA A 115 -12.57 3.97 -19.10
CA ALA A 115 -13.39 4.46 -20.20
C ALA A 115 -14.38 3.37 -20.61
N THR A 116 -15.66 3.74 -20.71
CA THR A 116 -16.76 2.84 -21.12
C THR A 116 -17.56 3.49 -22.23
N ALA A 117 -17.94 2.72 -23.22
CA ALA A 117 -18.84 3.15 -24.28
C ALA A 117 -19.84 2.06 -24.62
N THR A 118 -21.04 2.45 -25.01
CA THR A 118 -22.13 1.54 -25.38
C THR A 118 -22.77 1.92 -26.71
N GLY A 119 -23.52 0.99 -27.30
CA GLY A 119 -24.19 1.19 -28.56
C GLY A 119 -23.23 1.09 -29.74
N PHE A 120 -22.96 -0.13 -30.18
CA PHE A 120 -22.09 -0.39 -31.32
C PHE A 120 -22.94 -0.93 -32.48
N GLY A 121 -22.83 -0.30 -33.65
CA GLY A 121 -23.53 -0.76 -34.85
C GLY A 121 -22.90 -2.03 -35.46
N THR A 122 -21.69 -2.38 -35.05
CA THR A 122 -20.97 -3.58 -35.48
C THR A 122 -20.05 -4.08 -34.35
N ASN A 123 -19.87 -5.41 -34.30
CA ASN A 123 -18.94 -6.04 -33.35
C ASN A 123 -17.50 -6.16 -33.91
N LEU A 124 -17.23 -5.63 -35.11
CA LEU A 124 -15.97 -5.83 -35.83
C LEU A 124 -14.75 -5.30 -35.09
N PHE A 125 -14.87 -4.16 -34.43
CA PHE A 125 -13.74 -3.48 -33.78
C PHE A 125 -13.57 -3.84 -32.31
N GLY A 126 -14.54 -4.54 -31.70
CA GLY A 126 -14.47 -4.90 -30.30
C GLY A 126 -14.20 -3.66 -29.41
N TYR A 127 -13.27 -3.79 -28.45
CA TYR A 127 -12.87 -2.71 -27.56
C TYR A 127 -11.86 -1.72 -28.20
N HIS A 128 -11.41 -1.94 -29.43
CA HIS A 128 -10.43 -1.07 -30.09
C HIS A 128 -11.01 0.27 -30.58
N SER A 129 -12.33 0.46 -30.51
CA SER A 129 -12.97 1.69 -30.99
C SER A 129 -14.07 2.18 -30.06
N LEU A 130 -13.70 2.58 -28.82
CA LEU A 130 -14.65 3.14 -27.86
C LEU A 130 -15.38 4.37 -28.42
N GLY A 131 -14.71 5.17 -29.25
CA GLY A 131 -15.28 6.35 -29.87
C GLY A 131 -16.47 6.11 -30.79
N SER A 132 -16.61 4.89 -31.33
CA SER A 132 -17.71 4.49 -32.22
C SER A 132 -19.01 4.15 -31.49
N GLY A 133 -19.02 4.03 -30.16
CA GLY A 133 -20.23 3.87 -29.38
C GLY A 133 -21.14 5.08 -29.56
N TYR A 134 -22.36 4.88 -30.07
CA TYR A 134 -23.27 5.99 -30.43
C TYR A 134 -24.15 6.46 -29.26
N LYS A 135 -24.28 5.68 -28.19
CA LYS A 135 -25.05 6.06 -26.99
C LYS A 135 -24.22 7.00 -26.11
N LYS A 136 -24.22 8.28 -26.45
CA LYS A 136 -23.40 9.30 -25.78
C LYS A 136 -23.75 9.50 -24.31
N ASP A 137 -25.02 9.32 -23.95
CA ASP A 137 -25.57 9.39 -22.59
C ASP A 137 -25.12 8.23 -21.68
N GLN A 138 -24.66 7.13 -22.27
CA GLN A 138 -24.16 5.96 -21.57
C GLN A 138 -22.62 5.81 -21.65
N ARG A 139 -21.92 6.85 -22.05
CA ARG A 139 -20.46 6.88 -21.99
C ARG A 139 -20.01 7.18 -20.57
N GLY A 140 -19.11 6.35 -20.07
CA GLY A 140 -18.47 6.55 -18.78
C GLY A 140 -17.00 6.91 -18.95
N LEU A 141 -16.54 7.93 -18.20
CA LEU A 141 -15.15 8.25 -18.04
C LEU A 141 -14.91 8.53 -16.56
N SER A 142 -13.99 7.80 -15.95
CA SER A 142 -13.59 8.06 -14.58
C SER A 142 -12.09 7.97 -14.41
N THR A 143 -11.56 8.80 -13.53
CA THR A 143 -10.16 8.78 -13.13
C THR A 143 -10.07 8.80 -11.62
N ALA A 144 -9.07 8.14 -11.09
CA ALA A 144 -8.70 8.24 -9.69
C ALA A 144 -7.19 8.41 -9.57
N TRP A 145 -6.78 9.20 -8.59
CA TRP A 145 -5.39 9.40 -8.25
C TRP A 145 -5.24 9.42 -6.75
N SER A 146 -4.23 8.73 -6.26
CA SER A 146 -3.83 8.86 -4.86
C SER A 146 -2.31 8.82 -4.73
N GLU A 147 -1.83 9.49 -3.70
CA GLU A 147 -0.43 9.55 -3.35
C GLU A 147 -0.27 9.54 -1.83
N GLN A 148 0.60 8.68 -1.36
CA GLN A 148 0.97 8.65 0.05
C GLN A 148 2.49 8.60 0.21
N THR A 149 2.98 9.30 1.22
CA THR A 149 4.38 9.29 1.62
C THR A 149 4.51 8.94 3.10
N LEU A 150 5.53 8.15 3.41
CA LEU A 150 5.91 7.79 4.76
C LEU A 150 7.40 8.05 4.93
N LEU A 151 7.76 8.86 5.92
CA LEU A 151 9.14 9.09 6.32
C LEU A 151 9.33 8.60 7.75
N SER A 152 10.31 7.74 7.96
CA SER A 152 10.59 7.11 9.25
C SER A 152 12.03 7.32 9.66
N TYR A 153 12.23 7.63 10.93
CA TYR A 153 13.52 7.59 11.61
C TYR A 153 13.49 6.46 12.63
N ILE A 154 14.53 5.64 12.65
CA ILE A 154 14.58 4.43 13.47
C ILE A 154 15.88 4.45 14.25
N ALA A 155 15.80 4.17 15.55
CA ALA A 155 16.95 3.88 16.39
C ALA A 155 16.71 2.58 17.14
N ARG A 156 17.73 1.72 17.19
CA ARG A 156 17.70 0.43 17.91
C ARG A 156 19.00 0.18 18.60
N VAL A 157 18.91 -0.32 19.82
CA VAL A 157 20.06 -0.80 20.59
C VAL A 157 19.75 -2.20 21.08
N ASN A 158 20.62 -3.14 20.76
CA ASN A 158 20.62 -4.47 21.29
C ASN A 158 21.84 -4.63 22.19
N TYR A 159 21.62 -5.02 23.42
CA TYR A 159 22.67 -5.27 24.39
C TYR A 159 22.57 -6.70 24.90
N ASN A 160 23.72 -7.39 24.96
CA ASN A 160 23.82 -8.74 25.46
C ASN A 160 24.98 -8.81 26.44
N TYR A 161 24.68 -9.24 27.68
CA TYR A 161 25.66 -9.49 28.70
C TYR A 161 25.85 -10.99 28.93
N ALA A 162 27.04 -11.49 28.60
CA ALA A 162 27.48 -12.86 28.82
C ALA A 162 26.56 -13.96 28.22
N GLY A 163 25.72 -13.64 27.23
CA GLY A 163 24.69 -14.55 26.72
C GLY A 163 23.47 -14.74 27.65
N LYS A 164 23.50 -14.15 28.86
CA LYS A 164 22.51 -14.35 29.91
C LYS A 164 21.37 -13.31 29.85
N TYR A 165 21.75 -12.04 29.80
CA TYR A 165 20.81 -10.92 29.82
C TYR A 165 20.84 -10.22 28.48
N LEU A 166 19.68 -10.17 27.84
CA LEU A 166 19.52 -9.50 26.54
C LEU A 166 18.51 -8.38 26.70
N LEU A 167 18.86 -7.21 26.23
CA LEU A 167 18.00 -6.03 26.21
C LEU A 167 17.93 -5.50 24.81
N THR A 168 16.74 -5.21 24.33
CA THR A 168 16.50 -4.50 23.05
C THR A 168 15.64 -3.28 23.32
N ALA A 169 16.10 -2.12 22.91
CA ALA A 169 15.31 -0.89 22.89
C ALA A 169 15.22 -0.39 21.45
N THR A 170 14.02 -0.03 21.01
CA THR A 170 13.77 0.54 19.68
C THR A 170 12.89 1.78 19.84
N ALA A 171 13.22 2.82 19.10
CA ALA A 171 12.36 3.98 18.93
C ALA A 171 12.17 4.21 17.42
N ARG A 172 10.93 4.42 17.00
CA ARG A 172 10.58 4.77 15.62
C ARG A 172 9.77 6.05 15.62
N TYR A 173 10.15 6.98 14.77
CA TYR A 173 9.47 8.26 14.58
C TYR A 173 9.01 8.34 13.14
N ASP A 174 7.69 8.24 12.93
CA ASP A 174 7.05 8.11 11.62
C ASP A 174 6.24 9.36 11.29
N GLY A 175 6.44 9.86 10.07
CA GLY A 175 5.65 10.92 9.48
C GLY A 175 4.90 10.44 8.24
N SER A 176 3.56 10.49 8.27
CA SER A 176 2.71 10.03 7.18
C SER A 176 1.88 11.16 6.61
N SER A 177 1.83 11.25 5.27
CA SER A 177 1.00 12.21 4.54
C SER A 177 -0.49 11.93 4.63
N LYS A 178 -0.89 10.76 5.14
CA LYS A 178 -2.30 10.39 5.33
C LYS A 178 -3.00 11.18 6.44
N PHE A 179 -2.24 11.90 7.26
CA PHE A 179 -2.75 12.65 8.39
C PHE A 179 -2.68 14.16 8.17
N ALA A 180 -3.58 14.87 8.83
CA ALA A 180 -3.65 16.33 8.73
C ALA A 180 -2.34 16.99 9.17
N LYS A 181 -2.01 18.13 8.58
CA LYS A 181 -0.88 18.96 8.98
C LYS A 181 -0.92 19.25 10.50
N GLY A 182 0.20 19.00 11.17
CA GLY A 182 0.33 19.09 12.62
C GLY A 182 0.12 17.78 13.38
N ASN A 183 -0.49 16.75 12.75
CA ASN A 183 -0.72 15.42 13.33
C ASN A 183 -0.07 14.30 12.50
N GLN A 184 0.86 14.63 11.62
CA GLN A 184 1.49 13.70 10.69
C GLN A 184 2.53 12.79 11.35
N TRP A 185 3.06 13.21 12.50
CA TRP A 185 4.19 12.56 13.14
C TRP A 185 3.77 11.83 14.42
N GLY A 186 4.31 10.61 14.60
CA GLY A 186 4.12 9.81 15.79
C GLY A 186 5.41 9.12 16.21
N ILE A 187 5.60 8.92 17.54
CA ILE A 187 6.72 8.18 18.10
C ILE A 187 6.23 6.82 18.63
N PHE A 188 6.96 5.76 18.29
CA PHE A 188 6.62 4.37 18.60
C PHE A 188 7.80 3.70 19.31
N PRO A 189 7.92 3.85 20.63
CA PRO A 189 8.96 3.19 21.40
C PRO A 189 8.60 1.74 21.70
N SER A 190 9.62 0.89 21.78
CA SER A 190 9.49 -0.46 22.30
C SER A 190 10.73 -0.87 23.07
N VAL A 191 10.54 -1.70 24.09
CA VAL A 191 11.60 -2.28 24.90
C VAL A 191 11.29 -3.74 25.17
N SER A 192 12.31 -4.59 25.08
CA SER A 192 12.20 -6.00 25.46
C SER A 192 13.44 -6.44 26.21
N ALA A 193 13.23 -7.29 27.19
CA ALA A 193 14.29 -7.94 27.94
C ALA A 193 14.13 -9.45 27.89
N ALA A 194 15.26 -10.15 27.87
CA ALA A 194 15.28 -11.59 27.94
C ALA A 194 16.36 -12.07 28.90
N TRP A 195 16.02 -13.05 29.72
CA TRP A 195 16.91 -13.75 30.62
C TRP A 195 17.07 -15.20 30.17
N ASN A 196 18.29 -15.55 29.82
CA ASN A 196 18.64 -16.93 29.46
C ASN A 196 19.07 -17.66 30.74
N ILE A 197 18.11 -18.33 31.38
CA ILE A 197 18.27 -18.96 32.68
C ILE A 197 19.23 -20.15 32.60
N THR A 198 19.26 -20.86 31.48
CA THR A 198 20.19 -21.99 31.27
C THR A 198 21.64 -21.58 31.32
N GLU A 199 21.98 -20.32 31.00
CA GLU A 199 23.36 -19.81 31.08
C GLU A 199 23.80 -19.46 32.52
N GLU A 200 22.90 -19.56 33.51
CA GLU A 200 23.22 -19.26 34.90
C GLU A 200 24.01 -20.41 35.52
N LYS A 201 24.85 -20.07 36.49
CA LYS A 201 25.74 -21.06 37.15
C LYS A 201 24.96 -22.17 37.84
N PHE A 202 23.79 -21.86 38.43
CA PHE A 202 22.95 -22.82 39.13
C PHE A 202 22.23 -23.80 38.20
N MET A 203 22.15 -23.50 36.88
CA MET A 203 21.51 -24.36 35.88
C MET A 203 22.50 -25.27 35.15
N LYS A 204 23.80 -25.12 35.33
CA LYS A 204 24.83 -25.85 34.58
C LYS A 204 24.82 -27.37 34.79
N ASN A 205 24.33 -27.84 35.93
CA ASN A 205 24.32 -29.25 36.28
C ASN A 205 22.97 -29.95 36.03
N GLN A 206 21.99 -29.22 35.47
CA GLN A 206 20.72 -29.83 35.12
C GLN A 206 20.74 -30.33 33.66
N THR A 207 20.00 -31.41 33.40
CA THR A 207 19.91 -32.09 32.08
C THR A 207 18.48 -32.13 31.54
N ILE A 208 17.54 -31.47 32.23
CA ILE A 208 16.11 -31.51 31.89
C ILE A 208 15.77 -30.52 30.78
N PHE A 209 16.43 -29.33 30.76
CA PHE A 209 16.16 -28.28 29.79
C PHE A 209 17.42 -27.99 28.97
N ASP A 210 17.33 -28.10 27.66
CA ASP A 210 18.37 -27.65 26.74
C ASP A 210 18.43 -26.12 26.69
N GLN A 211 17.28 -25.44 26.75
CA GLN A 211 17.17 -24.01 26.81
C GLN A 211 15.97 -23.57 27.63
N LEU A 212 16.21 -22.75 28.65
CA LEU A 212 15.19 -22.08 29.41
C LEU A 212 15.43 -20.55 29.33
N LYS A 213 14.51 -19.83 28.68
CA LYS A 213 14.64 -18.39 28.45
C LYS A 213 13.32 -17.68 28.73
N LEU A 214 13.35 -16.73 29.67
CA LEU A 214 12.25 -15.83 29.96
C LEU A 214 12.36 -14.57 29.11
N ARG A 215 11.24 -14.11 28.53
CA ARG A 215 11.17 -12.87 27.74
C ARG A 215 9.99 -12.04 28.16
N ALA A 216 10.19 -10.72 28.23
CA ALA A 216 9.14 -9.74 28.43
C ALA A 216 9.39 -8.55 27.51
N GLY A 217 8.33 -7.91 27.03
CA GLY A 217 8.45 -6.76 26.16
C GLY A 217 7.19 -5.92 26.21
N PHE A 218 7.40 -4.63 25.96
CA PHE A 218 6.34 -3.63 25.84
C PHE A 218 6.66 -2.75 24.64
N GLY A 219 5.62 -2.31 23.93
CA GLY A 219 5.79 -1.40 22.81
C GLY A 219 4.49 -0.70 22.43
N ILE A 220 4.63 0.46 21.83
CA ILE A 220 3.54 1.24 21.26
C ILE A 220 3.65 1.11 19.75
N VAL A 221 2.55 0.84 19.06
CA VAL A 221 2.46 0.73 17.62
C VAL A 221 1.47 1.74 17.05
N GLY A 222 1.79 2.29 15.87
CA GLY A 222 0.89 3.16 15.12
C GLY A 222 0.12 2.40 14.06
N ASN A 223 -1.04 2.92 13.69
CA ASN A 223 -1.83 2.44 12.56
C ASN A 223 -2.12 3.59 11.61
N GLN A 224 -1.77 3.44 10.33
CA GLN A 224 -2.07 4.37 9.24
C GLN A 224 -3.03 3.77 8.20
N ASN A 225 -3.75 2.70 8.53
CA ASN A 225 -4.71 2.07 7.62
C ASN A 225 -6.01 2.87 7.55
N ILE A 226 -5.90 4.07 6.99
CA ILE A 226 -6.98 4.99 6.66
C ILE A 226 -6.89 5.32 5.17
N ASP A 227 -7.99 5.78 4.59
CA ASP A 227 -8.02 6.21 3.20
C ASP A 227 -7.10 7.42 2.96
N ASP A 228 -6.56 7.51 1.75
CA ASP A 228 -5.75 8.65 1.34
C ASP A 228 -6.63 9.91 1.36
N PHE A 229 -6.06 11.02 1.85
CA PHE A 229 -6.77 12.30 1.99
C PHE A 229 -7.99 12.30 2.93
N ALA A 230 -8.16 11.25 3.76
CA ALA A 230 -9.30 11.14 4.69
C ALA A 230 -9.41 12.30 5.68
N TYR A 231 -8.35 13.11 5.86
CA TYR A 231 -8.34 14.31 6.68
C TYR A 231 -8.91 15.55 5.99
N LEU A 232 -9.12 15.49 4.66
CA LEU A 232 -9.70 16.59 3.90
C LEU A 232 -11.23 16.56 4.02
N SER A 233 -11.82 17.75 4.13
CA SER A 233 -13.26 17.90 3.94
C SER A 233 -13.56 17.80 2.44
N LEU A 234 -14.08 16.66 2.03
CA LEU A 234 -14.48 16.43 0.64
C LEU A 234 -15.89 16.96 0.43
N TYR A 235 -16.09 17.69 -0.67
CA TYR A 235 -17.39 18.17 -1.11
C TYR A 235 -17.81 17.35 -2.33
N ASN A 236 -18.98 16.72 -2.26
CA ASN A 236 -19.62 16.17 -3.43
C ASN A 236 -20.40 17.25 -4.14
N VAL A 237 -20.09 17.49 -5.42
CA VAL A 237 -20.88 18.38 -6.29
C VAL A 237 -22.00 17.53 -6.88
N SER A 238 -23.22 17.77 -6.44
CA SER A 238 -24.42 17.19 -7.03
C SER A 238 -25.03 18.21 -8.02
N TYR A 239 -25.09 17.82 -9.29
CA TYR A 239 -25.79 18.61 -10.31
C TYR A 239 -27.25 18.16 -10.33
N THR A 240 -28.13 18.91 -9.72
CA THR A 240 -29.58 18.78 -9.92
C THR A 240 -29.98 19.71 -11.07
N GLY A 241 -29.99 19.16 -12.30
CA GLY A 241 -30.51 19.87 -13.45
C GLY A 241 -32.04 19.76 -13.48
N THR A 242 -32.74 20.84 -13.22
CA THR A 242 -34.06 21.06 -13.81
C THR A 242 -33.84 21.81 -15.12
N SER A 243 -34.37 21.25 -16.20
CA SER A 243 -34.34 21.89 -17.52
C SER A 243 -34.70 23.37 -17.39
N ASP A 244 -33.85 24.22 -17.85
CA ASP A 244 -34.01 25.55 -18.40
C ASP A 244 -33.32 26.74 -17.73
N THR A 245 -32.93 26.79 -16.48
CA THR A 245 -32.37 28.00 -15.89
C THR A 245 -31.35 27.90 -14.75
N GLY A 246 -30.60 26.86 -14.62
CA GLY A 246 -29.50 26.95 -13.65
C GLY A 246 -29.11 25.68 -12.93
N TYR A 247 -27.82 25.44 -12.92
CA TYR A 247 -27.21 24.41 -12.11
C TYR A 247 -27.12 24.89 -10.67
N THR A 248 -27.80 24.24 -9.75
CA THR A 248 -27.57 24.45 -8.32
C THR A 248 -26.51 23.49 -7.83
N ASN A 249 -25.37 24.02 -7.42
CA ASN A 249 -24.30 23.24 -6.79
C ASN A 249 -24.61 23.09 -5.31
N SER A 250 -24.89 21.88 -4.85
CA SER A 250 -24.95 21.59 -3.40
C SER A 250 -23.61 20.97 -2.95
N PHE A 251 -22.99 21.58 -1.94
CA PHE A 251 -21.77 21.09 -1.34
C PHE A 251 -22.13 20.35 -0.04
N VAL A 252 -21.84 19.05 0.03
CA VAL A 252 -21.99 18.27 1.26
C VAL A 252 -20.60 18.02 1.83
N SER A 253 -20.34 18.60 3.02
CA SER A 253 -19.09 18.39 3.75
C SER A 253 -19.12 17.05 4.48
N ASN A 254 -18.12 16.20 4.26
CA ASN A 254 -17.91 14.95 4.98
C ASN A 254 -16.65 15.06 5.86
N GLY A 255 -16.60 16.06 6.73
CA GLY A 255 -15.43 16.39 7.56
C GLY A 255 -15.17 15.37 8.66
N ARG A 256 -14.09 14.59 8.57
CA ARG A 256 -13.52 13.82 9.66
C ARG A 256 -12.11 14.31 9.94
N ARG A 257 -11.81 14.64 11.20
CA ARG A 257 -10.43 14.85 11.65
C ARG A 257 -9.88 13.53 12.16
N LEU A 258 -8.81 13.05 11.52
CA LEU A 258 -8.12 11.82 11.91
C LEU A 258 -6.70 12.16 12.39
N SER A 259 -6.26 11.51 13.44
CA SER A 259 -4.89 11.63 13.98
C SER A 259 -4.21 10.25 13.97
N LEU A 260 -2.88 10.25 13.93
CA LEU A 260 -2.01 9.06 13.86
C LEU A 260 -2.11 8.18 15.12
N ILE A 261 -2.71 8.66 16.19
CA ILE A 261 -2.78 7.95 17.47
C ILE A 261 -4.17 7.37 17.62
N HIS A 262 -4.34 6.14 17.18
CA HIS A 262 -5.35 5.24 17.71
C HIS A 262 -4.62 4.15 18.50
N ILE A 263 -4.69 4.28 19.80
CA ILE A 263 -4.25 3.27 20.78
C ILE A 263 -5.25 2.11 20.79
#